data_ce2eb73bed40d57456435095bab7eae4
#
_entry.id   ce2eb73bed40d57456435095bab7eae4
#
_cell.length_a   1.000
_cell.length_b   1.000
_cell.length_c   1.000
_cell.angle_alpha   90.00
_cell.angle_beta   90.00
_cell.angle_gamma   90.00
#
_symmetry.space_group_name_H-M   'P 1'
#
loop_
_entity.id
_entity.type
_entity.pdbx_description
1 polymer ?
#
loop_
_entity_poly.entity_id
_entity_poly.type
_entity_poly.pdbx_seq_one_letter_code
_entity_poly.pdbx_strand_id
1 'polypeptide(L)'
;MCIGKKRFIPLLIFSVFIMTAYAKVPSWVDDSNSVYDEYPEDLYIAEVGYGDSIESAQSDAISRISQYFVSHIRTNFSDRSEFTSNGLDISVAEEVINETYISSQVNLFAIEYSKAYKDKKLKQYCIVAYIDRSKAWEIFEPKISTSAKKLEKLYKNASEVEDALDQYMAYKSASLATADFIECYEFGKKLAPSQCGKFDTTNNIVASLPSVMKKLQNQCKFTVTVTGDYNDIVSRKISSLLNNLGFATQKSAAPYEVVSVVTIDMSKSDSEFGTTYTIYPGIELTMGAVDNAVFSYSKNLKKVTNFSSEKAKIQAFQKLEKELESTLISEFTAFADSK
;
A
#
# COMPACT_ATOMS: atom_id res chain seq x y z
N MET A 1 -99.63 43.44 -1.89
CA MET A 1 -99.47 42.39 -0.86
C MET A 1 -98.34 41.48 -1.25
N CYS A 2 -97.12 41.87 -0.84
CA CYS A 2 -95.89 41.14 -1.20
C CYS A 2 -95.27 40.58 0.05
N ILE A 3 -95.22 39.26 0.14
CA ILE A 3 -94.64 38.47 1.26
C ILE A 3 -93.18 38.32 1.01
N GLY A 4 -92.33 38.93 1.84
CA GLY A 4 -90.88 38.83 1.80
C GLY A 4 -90.41 37.48 2.39
N LYS A 5 -89.72 36.68 1.60
CA LYS A 5 -89.02 35.48 2.02
C LYS A 5 -87.66 35.83 2.66
N LYS A 6 -87.56 35.62 4.00
CA LYS A 6 -86.29 35.64 4.71
C LYS A 6 -85.47 34.36 4.33
N ARG A 7 -84.27 34.53 3.71
CA ARG A 7 -83.29 33.48 3.49
C ARG A 7 -82.42 33.34 4.74
N PHE A 8 -82.54 32.20 5.40
CA PHE A 8 -81.58 31.74 6.41
C PHE A 8 -80.31 31.20 5.69
N ILE A 9 -79.16 31.79 6.00
CA ILE A 9 -77.85 31.26 5.56
C ILE A 9 -77.28 30.46 6.72
N PRO A 10 -77.09 29.17 6.64
CA PRO A 10 -76.39 28.39 7.68
C PRO A 10 -74.88 28.69 7.64
N LEU A 11 -74.40 29.26 8.74
CA LEU A 11 -72.96 29.49 8.98
C LEU A 11 -72.30 28.12 9.19
N LEU A 12 -71.60 27.64 8.15
CA LEU A 12 -70.86 26.41 8.21
C LEU A 12 -69.51 26.71 8.91
N ILE A 13 -69.42 26.37 10.21
CA ILE A 13 -68.17 26.50 10.98
C ILE A 13 -67.25 25.33 10.50
N PHE A 14 -66.27 25.70 9.66
CA PHE A 14 -65.19 24.78 9.22
C PHE A 14 -64.15 24.74 10.35
N SER A 15 -64.27 23.78 11.27
CA SER A 15 -63.25 23.52 12.28
C SER A 15 -62.03 22.90 11.60
N VAL A 16 -60.99 23.69 11.30
CA VAL A 16 -59.69 23.21 10.86
C VAL A 16 -59.06 22.49 12.05
N PHE A 17 -59.14 21.15 12.05
CA PHE A 17 -58.35 20.31 12.92
C PHE A 17 -56.86 20.43 12.46
N ILE A 18 -56.09 21.33 13.06
CA ILE A 18 -54.63 21.33 12.93
C ILE A 18 -54.13 20.10 13.70
N MET A 19 -53.99 18.96 13.01
CA MET A 19 -53.21 17.86 13.52
C MET A 19 -51.75 18.31 13.56
N THR A 20 -51.30 18.76 14.71
CA THR A 20 -49.87 18.89 15.02
C THR A 20 -49.35 17.44 15.06
N ALA A 21 -48.80 16.97 13.94
CA ALA A 21 -48.00 15.75 13.91
C ALA A 21 -46.78 16.03 14.82
N TYR A 22 -46.83 15.57 16.06
CA TYR A 22 -45.63 15.46 16.88
C TYR A 22 -44.72 14.48 16.14
N ALA A 23 -43.70 14.98 15.49
CA ALA A 23 -42.66 14.13 14.92
C ALA A 23 -42.11 13.24 16.04
N LYS A 24 -42.34 11.94 15.92
CA LYS A 24 -41.84 10.95 16.86
C LYS A 24 -40.31 11.08 16.90
N VAL A 25 -39.73 11.11 18.09
CA VAL A 25 -38.29 11.12 18.25
C VAL A 25 -37.76 9.86 17.56
N PRO A 26 -36.80 9.96 16.61
CA PRO A 26 -36.21 8.78 16.01
C PRO A 26 -35.53 7.92 17.07
N SER A 27 -35.64 6.58 16.96
CA SER A 27 -35.07 5.65 17.93
C SER A 27 -33.55 5.79 18.08
N TRP A 28 -32.87 6.11 16.98
CA TRP A 28 -31.41 6.27 16.92
C TRP A 28 -30.91 7.53 17.68
N VAL A 29 -31.77 8.41 18.15
CA VAL A 29 -31.37 9.54 19.00
C VAL A 29 -31.05 9.09 20.42
N ASP A 30 -31.81 8.14 20.95
CA ASP A 30 -31.61 7.59 22.29
C ASP A 30 -30.65 6.36 22.27
N ASP A 31 -30.64 5.57 21.18
CA ASP A 31 -29.76 4.43 20.96
C ASP A 31 -29.26 4.42 19.52
N SER A 32 -27.98 4.74 19.34
CA SER A 32 -27.33 4.79 18.01
C SER A 32 -27.42 3.45 17.24
N ASN A 33 -27.51 2.32 17.93
CA ASN A 33 -27.64 1.01 17.27
C ASN A 33 -28.99 0.84 16.58
N SER A 34 -30.01 1.57 17.02
CA SER A 34 -31.33 1.57 16.37
C SER A 34 -31.33 2.24 15.00
N VAL A 35 -30.19 2.79 14.54
CA VAL A 35 -30.07 3.35 13.18
C VAL A 35 -30.37 2.29 12.11
N TYR A 36 -30.07 1.05 12.39
CA TYR A 36 -30.28 -0.06 11.45
C TYR A 36 -31.74 -0.53 11.34
N ASP A 37 -32.64 -0.06 12.21
CA ASP A 37 -34.09 -0.24 12.06
C ASP A 37 -34.63 0.58 10.88
N GLU A 38 -34.01 1.75 10.61
CA GLU A 38 -34.41 2.69 9.55
C GLU A 38 -33.50 2.57 8.33
N TYR A 39 -32.21 2.23 8.53
CA TYR A 39 -31.18 2.04 7.50
C TYR A 39 -30.58 0.64 7.60
N PRO A 40 -31.25 -0.41 7.08
CA PRO A 40 -30.80 -1.80 7.19
C PRO A 40 -29.34 -1.99 6.73
N GLU A 41 -28.53 -2.72 7.54
CA GLU A 41 -27.07 -2.85 7.32
C GLU A 41 -26.73 -3.56 6.01
N ASP A 42 -27.59 -4.40 5.48
CA ASP A 42 -27.42 -5.06 4.17
C ASP A 42 -27.56 -4.08 2.99
N LEU A 43 -28.25 -2.95 3.17
CA LEU A 43 -28.48 -1.94 2.14
C LEU A 43 -27.65 -0.67 2.35
N TYR A 44 -27.36 -0.34 3.60
CA TYR A 44 -26.71 0.93 3.96
C TYR A 44 -25.51 0.73 4.89
N ILE A 45 -24.59 1.71 4.84
CA ILE A 45 -23.62 1.97 5.90
C ILE A 45 -24.12 3.27 6.51
N ALA A 46 -24.52 3.25 7.77
CA ALA A 46 -25.15 4.39 8.43
C ALA A 46 -24.56 4.61 9.83
N GLU A 47 -24.25 5.88 10.15
CA GLU A 47 -23.72 6.28 11.45
C GLU A 47 -24.41 7.53 11.96
N VAL A 48 -24.65 7.56 13.26
CA VAL A 48 -25.22 8.71 13.94
C VAL A 48 -24.12 9.66 14.38
N GLY A 49 -24.20 10.91 13.95
CA GLY A 49 -23.31 11.97 14.41
C GLY A 49 -24.00 12.96 15.35
N TYR A 50 -23.21 13.56 16.23
CA TYR A 50 -23.63 14.47 17.26
C TYR A 50 -22.82 15.76 17.20
N GLY A 51 -23.46 16.92 17.48
CA GLY A 51 -22.75 18.18 17.47
C GLY A 51 -23.60 19.36 17.94
N ASP A 52 -22.94 20.47 18.24
CA ASP A 52 -23.59 21.72 18.67
C ASP A 52 -24.29 22.45 17.52
N SER A 53 -23.90 22.13 16.27
CA SER A 53 -24.53 22.57 15.02
C SER A 53 -24.82 21.37 14.11
N ILE A 54 -25.62 21.60 13.07
CA ILE A 54 -25.91 20.58 12.04
C ILE A 54 -24.62 20.17 11.33
N GLU A 55 -23.77 21.13 10.98
CA GLU A 55 -22.50 20.89 10.29
C GLU A 55 -21.54 20.07 11.15
N SER A 56 -21.49 20.34 12.46
CA SER A 56 -20.67 19.58 13.40
C SER A 56 -21.17 18.14 13.53
N ALA A 57 -22.50 17.93 13.61
CA ALA A 57 -23.10 16.59 13.66
C ALA A 57 -22.87 15.81 12.34
N GLN A 58 -22.95 16.48 11.18
CA GLN A 58 -22.61 15.86 9.89
C GLN A 58 -21.14 15.42 9.83
N SER A 59 -20.22 16.28 10.27
CA SER A 59 -18.79 15.99 10.30
C SER A 59 -18.48 14.80 11.23
N ASP A 60 -19.11 14.72 12.40
CA ASP A 60 -18.97 13.59 13.32
C ASP A 60 -19.48 12.28 12.67
N ALA A 61 -20.65 12.30 12.02
CA ALA A 61 -21.21 11.14 11.34
C ALA A 61 -20.30 10.63 10.22
N ILE A 62 -19.73 11.52 9.39
CA ILE A 62 -18.76 11.15 8.33
C ILE A 62 -17.50 10.55 8.95
N SER A 63 -16.98 11.12 10.04
CA SER A 63 -15.81 10.61 10.74
C SER A 63 -16.04 9.16 11.22
N ARG A 64 -17.24 8.87 11.75
CA ARG A 64 -17.62 7.51 12.19
C ARG A 64 -17.71 6.54 11.03
N ILE A 65 -18.31 6.94 9.90
CA ILE A 65 -18.28 6.13 8.67
C ILE A 65 -16.84 5.84 8.21
N SER A 66 -15.95 6.84 8.23
CA SER A 66 -14.55 6.65 7.89
C SER A 66 -13.87 5.65 8.82
N GLN A 67 -14.11 5.75 10.12
CA GLN A 67 -13.57 4.82 11.13
C GLN A 67 -14.09 3.39 10.95
N TYR A 68 -15.33 3.21 10.49
CA TYR A 68 -15.90 1.90 10.17
C TYR A 68 -15.07 1.18 9.09
N PHE A 69 -14.60 1.88 8.05
CA PHE A 69 -13.70 1.32 7.03
C PHE A 69 -12.28 1.13 7.56
N VAL A 70 -11.72 2.12 8.27
CA VAL A 70 -10.35 2.05 8.83
C VAL A 70 -10.19 0.84 9.73
N SER A 71 -11.13 0.60 10.64
CA SER A 71 -11.05 -0.53 11.57
C SER A 71 -11.04 -1.88 10.85
N HIS A 72 -11.88 -2.04 9.81
CA HIS A 72 -11.95 -3.25 9.02
C HIS A 72 -10.65 -3.51 8.24
N ILE A 73 -10.14 -2.48 7.56
CA ILE A 73 -8.92 -2.59 6.76
C ILE A 73 -7.74 -2.93 7.66
N ARG A 74 -7.59 -2.28 8.82
CA ARG A 74 -6.53 -2.59 9.80
C ARG A 74 -6.55 -4.04 10.26
N THR A 75 -7.70 -4.55 10.63
CA THR A 75 -7.82 -5.94 11.12
C THR A 75 -7.37 -6.94 10.05
N ASN A 76 -7.83 -6.77 8.81
CA ASN A 76 -7.49 -7.69 7.73
C ASN A 76 -6.01 -7.60 7.30
N PHE A 77 -5.38 -6.42 7.41
CA PHE A 77 -3.95 -6.27 7.14
C PHE A 77 -3.09 -6.87 8.24
N SER A 78 -3.46 -6.72 9.50
CA SER A 78 -2.76 -7.35 10.63
C SER A 78 -2.73 -8.87 10.46
N ASP A 79 -3.86 -9.47 10.14
CA ASP A 79 -3.96 -10.91 9.94
C ASP A 79 -3.11 -11.40 8.74
N ARG A 80 -2.98 -10.58 7.67
CA ARG A 80 -2.14 -10.91 6.50
C ARG A 80 -0.66 -10.72 6.77
N SER A 81 -0.25 -9.70 7.54
CA SER A 81 1.16 -9.43 7.84
C SER A 81 1.79 -10.56 8.66
N GLU A 82 1.04 -11.25 9.52
CA GLU A 82 1.50 -12.44 10.23
C GLU A 82 1.82 -13.60 9.25
N PHE A 83 1.11 -13.72 8.12
CA PHE A 83 1.36 -14.73 7.09
C PHE A 83 2.51 -14.34 6.13
N THR A 84 2.82 -13.06 5.98
CA THR A 84 3.83 -12.56 5.02
C THR A 84 5.17 -12.19 5.66
N SER A 85 5.40 -12.49 6.94
CA SER A 85 6.62 -12.16 7.70
C SER A 85 7.94 -12.68 7.08
N ASN A 86 7.92 -13.27 5.91
CA ASN A 86 9.06 -13.75 5.15
C ASN A 86 9.49 -12.81 4.00
N GLY A 87 9.52 -11.48 4.22
CA GLY A 87 10.33 -10.58 3.38
C GLY A 87 9.61 -9.74 2.33
N LEU A 88 8.29 -9.61 2.35
CA LEU A 88 7.61 -8.50 1.67
C LEU A 88 7.49 -7.36 2.68
N ASP A 89 8.04 -6.21 2.31
CA ASP A 89 8.18 -5.03 3.15
C ASP A 89 6.92 -4.70 3.96
N ILE A 90 7.06 -4.72 5.27
CA ILE A 90 6.08 -4.18 6.23
C ILE A 90 5.74 -2.71 5.92
N SER A 91 6.65 -1.99 5.25
CA SER A 91 6.46 -0.60 4.78
C SER A 91 5.25 -0.43 3.85
N VAL A 92 4.93 -1.42 3.00
CA VAL A 92 3.75 -1.37 2.12
C VAL A 92 2.46 -1.47 2.93
N ALA A 93 2.45 -2.24 4.03
CA ALA A 93 1.26 -2.39 4.88
C ALA A 93 0.95 -1.11 5.68
N GLU A 94 1.96 -0.36 6.12
CA GLU A 94 1.78 0.90 6.85
C GLU A 94 1.31 2.04 5.93
N GLU A 95 1.75 2.07 4.66
CA GLU A 95 1.35 3.07 3.68
C GLU A 95 -0.11 2.90 3.23
N VAL A 96 -0.62 1.67 3.21
CA VAL A 96 -2.00 1.34 2.82
C VAL A 96 -3.03 1.74 3.89
N ILE A 97 -2.67 1.80 5.18
CA ILE A 97 -3.55 2.24 6.26
C ILE A 97 -3.51 3.77 6.42
N ASN A 98 -3.56 4.49 5.32
CA ASN A 98 -3.62 5.94 5.37
C ASN A 98 -5.06 6.38 5.65
N GLU A 99 -5.35 6.80 6.90
CA GLU A 99 -6.67 7.31 7.31
C GLU A 99 -7.15 8.47 6.43
N THR A 100 -6.23 9.28 5.90
CA THR A 100 -6.52 10.37 4.98
C THR A 100 -7.05 9.83 3.65
N TYR A 101 -6.46 8.74 3.14
CA TYR A 101 -6.92 8.10 1.91
C TYR A 101 -8.32 7.52 2.10
N ILE A 102 -8.56 6.75 3.16
CA ILE A 102 -9.87 6.16 3.45
C ILE A 102 -10.93 7.23 3.58
N SER A 103 -10.64 8.31 4.30
CA SER A 103 -11.53 9.46 4.41
C SER A 103 -11.80 10.11 3.05
N SER A 104 -10.80 10.18 2.17
CA SER A 104 -10.97 10.69 0.80
C SER A 104 -11.86 9.79 -0.05
N GLN A 105 -11.75 8.45 0.08
CA GLN A 105 -12.63 7.52 -0.62
C GLN A 105 -14.08 7.62 -0.13
N VAL A 106 -14.29 7.72 1.18
CA VAL A 106 -15.63 7.91 1.76
C VAL A 106 -16.28 9.19 1.23
N ASN A 107 -15.52 10.27 1.10
CA ASN A 107 -16.02 11.55 0.55
C ASN A 107 -16.37 11.50 -0.95
N LEU A 108 -15.91 10.48 -1.70
CA LEU A 108 -16.29 10.27 -3.11
C LEU A 108 -17.68 9.65 -3.25
N PHE A 109 -18.21 9.02 -2.20
CA PHE A 109 -19.56 8.47 -2.22
C PHE A 109 -20.58 9.60 -2.01
N ALA A 110 -21.73 9.43 -2.62
CA ALA A 110 -22.87 10.31 -2.39
C ALA A 110 -23.42 10.04 -0.98
N ILE A 111 -22.79 10.65 0.05
CA ILE A 111 -23.26 10.58 1.43
C ILE A 111 -24.56 11.36 1.52
N GLU A 112 -25.61 10.68 1.95
CA GLU A 112 -26.90 11.27 2.21
C GLU A 112 -27.10 11.46 3.72
N TYR A 113 -27.97 12.38 4.09
CA TYR A 113 -28.24 12.71 5.48
C TYR A 113 -29.72 12.60 5.80
N SER A 114 -30.03 12.11 7.00
CA SER A 114 -31.38 12.22 7.55
C SER A 114 -31.73 13.68 7.85
N LYS A 115 -32.99 13.93 8.20
CA LYS A 115 -33.32 15.22 8.82
C LYS A 115 -32.63 15.32 10.17
N ALA A 116 -32.04 16.50 10.43
CA ALA A 116 -31.42 16.78 11.71
C ALA A 116 -32.47 16.81 12.82
N TYR A 117 -32.21 16.12 13.92
CA TYR A 117 -33.00 16.16 15.14
C TYR A 117 -32.24 16.95 16.19
N LYS A 118 -32.95 17.88 16.87
CA LYS A 118 -32.38 18.65 18.00
C LYS A 118 -32.80 18.00 19.31
N ASP A 119 -31.88 17.34 19.97
CA ASP A 119 -32.10 16.83 21.32
C ASP A 119 -32.14 17.99 22.31
N LYS A 120 -33.31 18.19 22.91
CA LYS A 120 -33.53 19.27 23.88
C LYS A 120 -32.86 18.98 25.23
N LYS A 121 -32.64 17.70 25.58
CA LYS A 121 -32.04 17.31 26.86
C LYS A 121 -30.54 17.56 26.82
N LEU A 122 -29.87 17.08 25.73
CA LEU A 122 -28.43 17.21 25.54
C LEU A 122 -28.03 18.52 24.84
N LYS A 123 -29.03 19.32 24.37
CA LYS A 123 -28.82 20.58 23.63
C LYS A 123 -27.96 20.44 22.37
N GLN A 124 -27.96 19.27 21.78
CA GLN A 124 -27.16 18.97 20.60
C GLN A 124 -28.02 18.56 19.40
N TYR A 125 -27.45 18.65 18.21
CA TYR A 125 -28.04 18.10 16.99
C TYR A 125 -27.58 16.66 16.81
N CYS A 126 -28.50 15.82 16.41
CA CYS A 126 -28.26 14.43 16.01
C CYS A 126 -28.64 14.27 14.54
N ILE A 127 -27.81 13.63 13.74
CA ILE A 127 -28.06 13.39 12.32
C ILE A 127 -27.50 12.02 11.94
N VAL A 128 -28.17 11.32 11.03
CA VAL A 128 -27.62 10.11 10.41
C VAL A 128 -26.97 10.50 9.10
N ALA A 129 -25.70 10.15 8.91
CA ALA A 129 -25.09 10.07 7.60
C ALA A 129 -25.18 8.62 7.12
N TYR A 130 -25.54 8.41 5.86
CA TYR A 130 -25.62 7.06 5.31
C TYR A 130 -25.14 6.99 3.87
N ILE A 131 -24.61 5.82 3.51
CA ILE A 131 -24.14 5.44 2.17
C ILE A 131 -25.04 4.30 1.69
N ASP A 132 -25.70 4.49 0.55
CA ASP A 132 -26.34 3.41 -0.18
C ASP A 132 -25.27 2.50 -0.79
N ARG A 133 -25.20 1.24 -0.34
CA ARG A 133 -24.16 0.28 -0.75
C ARG A 133 -24.18 0.03 -2.26
N SER A 134 -25.33 -0.03 -2.87
CA SER A 134 -25.46 -0.29 -4.31
C SER A 134 -24.94 0.89 -5.13
N LYS A 135 -25.37 2.11 -4.81
CA LYS A 135 -24.89 3.32 -5.49
C LYS A 135 -23.39 3.54 -5.30
N ALA A 136 -22.90 3.34 -4.07
CA ALA A 136 -21.48 3.47 -3.77
C ALA A 136 -20.65 2.40 -4.49
N TRP A 137 -21.18 1.18 -4.63
CA TRP A 137 -20.54 0.13 -5.41
C TRP A 137 -20.37 0.48 -6.88
N GLU A 138 -21.38 1.05 -7.52
CA GLU A 138 -21.31 1.50 -8.92
C GLU A 138 -20.17 2.51 -9.15
N ILE A 139 -19.92 3.37 -8.14
CA ILE A 139 -18.81 4.35 -8.18
C ILE A 139 -17.45 3.66 -7.94
N PHE A 140 -17.40 2.67 -7.03
CA PHE A 140 -16.15 2.11 -6.55
C PHE A 140 -15.66 0.89 -7.35
N GLU A 141 -16.56 0.09 -7.90
CA GLU A 141 -16.22 -1.10 -8.70
C GLU A 141 -15.20 -0.85 -9.81
N PRO A 142 -15.28 0.24 -10.62
CA PRO A 142 -14.30 0.52 -11.64
C PRO A 142 -12.86 0.64 -11.12
N LYS A 143 -12.66 1.11 -9.89
CA LYS A 143 -11.34 1.21 -9.27
C LYS A 143 -10.76 -0.17 -8.98
N ILE A 144 -11.54 -1.04 -8.31
CA ILE A 144 -11.12 -2.42 -8.05
C ILE A 144 -10.85 -3.14 -9.38
N SER A 145 -11.75 -3.00 -10.35
CA SER A 145 -11.60 -3.62 -11.68
C SER A 145 -10.31 -3.19 -12.38
N THR A 146 -9.93 -1.92 -12.24
CA THR A 146 -8.72 -1.39 -12.85
C THR A 146 -7.46 -1.96 -12.19
N SER A 147 -7.38 -1.93 -10.85
CA SER A 147 -6.25 -2.49 -10.10
C SER A 147 -6.14 -4.01 -10.26
N ALA A 148 -7.27 -4.74 -10.27
CA ALA A 148 -7.32 -6.17 -10.53
C ALA A 148 -6.75 -6.53 -11.91
N LYS A 149 -7.23 -5.87 -12.98
CA LYS A 149 -6.75 -6.10 -14.35
C LYS A 149 -5.27 -5.78 -14.50
N LYS A 150 -4.78 -4.73 -13.84
CA LYS A 150 -3.34 -4.39 -13.81
C LYS A 150 -2.53 -5.53 -13.21
N LEU A 151 -2.93 -6.00 -12.02
CA LEU A 151 -2.25 -7.10 -11.33
C LEU A 151 -2.30 -8.40 -12.11
N GLU A 152 -3.47 -8.79 -12.62
CA GLU A 152 -3.65 -10.02 -13.43
C GLU A 152 -2.79 -10.00 -14.68
N LYS A 153 -2.71 -8.86 -15.36
CA LYS A 153 -1.86 -8.68 -16.55
C LYS A 153 -0.38 -8.85 -16.20
N LEU A 154 0.09 -8.20 -15.13
CA LEU A 154 1.49 -8.29 -14.69
C LEU A 154 1.83 -9.72 -14.26
N TYR A 155 0.95 -10.37 -13.49
CA TYR A 155 1.12 -11.75 -13.07
C TYR A 155 1.18 -12.72 -14.25
N LYS A 156 0.27 -12.55 -15.23
CA LYS A 156 0.28 -13.34 -16.45
C LYS A 156 1.57 -13.16 -17.24
N ASN A 157 1.97 -11.91 -17.49
CA ASN A 157 3.21 -11.61 -18.21
C ASN A 157 4.42 -12.26 -17.50
N ALA A 158 4.48 -12.14 -16.17
CA ALA A 158 5.55 -12.79 -15.39
C ALA A 158 5.56 -14.32 -15.55
N SER A 159 4.39 -14.95 -15.63
CA SER A 159 4.30 -16.42 -15.80
C SER A 159 4.76 -16.92 -17.15
N GLU A 160 4.82 -16.06 -18.15
CA GLU A 160 5.26 -16.37 -19.53
C GLU A 160 6.79 -16.18 -19.71
N VAL A 161 7.50 -15.64 -18.71
CA VAL A 161 8.96 -15.47 -18.76
C VAL A 161 9.66 -16.80 -18.44
N GLU A 162 10.58 -17.22 -19.30
CA GLU A 162 11.25 -18.53 -19.18
C GLU A 162 12.44 -18.52 -18.22
N ASP A 163 13.26 -17.45 -18.24
CA ASP A 163 14.42 -17.33 -17.35
C ASP A 163 13.99 -17.07 -15.91
N ALA A 164 14.51 -17.82 -14.93
CA ALA A 164 14.04 -17.76 -13.55
C ALA A 164 14.36 -16.43 -12.85
N LEU A 165 15.48 -15.77 -13.20
CA LEU A 165 15.83 -14.47 -12.63
C LEU A 165 14.96 -13.37 -13.22
N ASP A 166 14.79 -13.33 -14.53
CA ASP A 166 13.89 -12.39 -15.21
C ASP A 166 12.44 -12.61 -14.77
N GLN A 167 12.01 -13.87 -14.59
CA GLN A 167 10.70 -14.21 -14.06
C GLN A 167 10.50 -13.71 -12.63
N TYR A 168 11.53 -13.88 -11.77
CA TYR A 168 11.51 -13.32 -10.41
C TYR A 168 11.33 -11.79 -10.42
N MET A 169 12.07 -11.08 -11.28
CA MET A 169 11.94 -9.64 -11.44
C MET A 169 10.54 -9.21 -11.92
N ALA A 170 10.00 -9.93 -12.90
CA ALA A 170 8.64 -9.68 -13.38
C ALA A 170 7.58 -9.90 -12.30
N TYR A 171 7.72 -10.97 -11.46
CA TYR A 171 6.83 -11.16 -10.30
C TYR A 171 7.06 -10.12 -9.20
N LYS A 172 8.28 -9.60 -9.03
CA LYS A 172 8.55 -8.50 -8.12
C LYS A 172 7.77 -7.25 -8.53
N SER A 173 7.77 -6.91 -9.83
CA SER A 173 6.94 -5.82 -10.38
C SER A 173 5.44 -6.07 -10.17
N ALA A 174 4.97 -7.32 -10.36
CA ALA A 174 3.58 -7.67 -10.05
C ALA A 174 3.27 -7.51 -8.55
N SER A 175 4.21 -7.81 -7.66
CA SER A 175 4.01 -7.68 -6.21
C SER A 175 3.82 -6.22 -5.77
N LEU A 176 4.43 -5.27 -6.44
CA LEU A 176 4.20 -3.83 -6.16
C LEU A 176 2.77 -3.41 -6.49
N ALA A 177 2.18 -4.00 -7.53
CA ALA A 177 0.79 -3.73 -7.90
C ALA A 177 -0.24 -4.35 -6.94
N THR A 178 0.20 -5.22 -6.02
CA THR A 178 -0.73 -5.82 -5.04
C THR A 178 -1.26 -4.81 -4.04
N ALA A 179 -0.48 -3.81 -3.65
CA ALA A 179 -0.89 -2.80 -2.68
C ALA A 179 -2.15 -2.05 -3.16
N ASP A 180 -2.13 -1.53 -4.40
CA ASP A 180 -3.26 -0.84 -5.01
C ASP A 180 -4.52 -1.73 -5.05
N PHE A 181 -4.33 -3.03 -5.38
CA PHE A 181 -5.45 -3.96 -5.46
C PHE A 181 -6.00 -4.30 -4.08
N ILE A 182 -5.15 -4.65 -3.12
CA ILE A 182 -5.56 -5.06 -1.76
C ILE A 182 -6.35 -3.94 -1.10
N GLU A 183 -5.87 -2.70 -1.20
CA GLU A 183 -6.54 -1.53 -0.65
C GLU A 183 -7.97 -1.39 -1.20
N CYS A 184 -8.09 -1.42 -2.54
CA CYS A 184 -9.41 -1.36 -3.19
C CYS A 184 -10.29 -2.58 -2.84
N TYR A 185 -9.70 -3.78 -2.79
CA TYR A 185 -10.43 -5.01 -2.52
C TYR A 185 -10.99 -5.05 -1.09
N GLU A 186 -10.18 -4.73 -0.07
CA GLU A 186 -10.63 -4.72 1.33
C GLU A 186 -11.71 -3.65 1.56
N PHE A 187 -11.55 -2.48 0.94
CA PHE A 187 -12.57 -1.44 0.98
C PHE A 187 -13.88 -1.93 0.32
N GLY A 188 -13.78 -2.50 -0.88
CA GLY A 188 -14.93 -3.02 -1.62
C GLY A 188 -15.61 -4.19 -0.92
N LYS A 189 -14.84 -5.06 -0.26
CA LYS A 189 -15.36 -6.19 0.54
C LYS A 189 -16.19 -5.70 1.72
N LYS A 190 -15.80 -4.59 2.36
CA LYS A 190 -16.59 -3.98 3.42
C LYS A 190 -17.80 -3.22 2.89
N LEU A 191 -17.66 -2.58 1.72
CA LEU A 191 -18.73 -1.82 1.07
C LEU A 191 -19.85 -2.74 0.55
N ALA A 192 -19.51 -3.78 -0.22
CA ALA A 192 -20.45 -4.66 -0.89
C ALA A 192 -19.91 -6.11 -0.98
N PRO A 193 -19.96 -6.88 0.13
CA PRO A 193 -19.29 -8.18 0.23
C PRO A 193 -19.66 -9.17 -0.88
N SER A 194 -20.93 -9.30 -1.19
CA SER A 194 -21.43 -10.23 -2.21
C SER A 194 -20.98 -9.87 -3.62
N GLN A 195 -20.89 -8.58 -3.94
CA GLN A 195 -20.47 -8.09 -5.25
C GLN A 195 -18.96 -8.11 -5.41
N CYS A 196 -18.22 -7.91 -4.30
CA CYS A 196 -16.75 -7.93 -4.28
C CYS A 196 -16.18 -9.34 -4.53
N GLY A 197 -16.93 -10.42 -4.24
CA GLY A 197 -16.50 -11.80 -4.43
C GLY A 197 -16.05 -12.17 -5.85
N LYS A 198 -16.46 -11.41 -6.87
CA LYS A 198 -15.97 -11.61 -8.25
C LYS A 198 -14.47 -11.36 -8.41
N PHE A 199 -13.82 -10.68 -7.46
CA PHE A 199 -12.39 -10.40 -7.45
C PHE A 199 -11.57 -11.39 -6.58
N ASP A 200 -12.20 -12.43 -6.02
CA ASP A 200 -11.55 -13.42 -5.16
C ASP A 200 -10.44 -14.17 -5.91
N THR A 201 -10.59 -14.38 -7.22
CA THR A 201 -9.54 -14.98 -8.05
C THR A 201 -8.27 -14.11 -8.07
N THR A 202 -8.41 -12.80 -8.22
CA THR A 202 -7.28 -11.86 -8.15
C THR A 202 -6.69 -11.82 -6.75
N ASN A 203 -7.50 -11.91 -5.70
CA ASN A 203 -7.02 -12.01 -4.33
C ASN A 203 -6.21 -13.30 -4.09
N ASN A 204 -6.56 -14.42 -4.74
CA ASN A 204 -5.77 -15.66 -4.70
C ASN A 204 -4.41 -15.49 -5.38
N ILE A 205 -4.30 -14.68 -6.43
CA ILE A 205 -3.01 -14.31 -7.04
C ILE A 205 -2.14 -13.64 -5.99
N VAL A 206 -2.65 -12.64 -5.27
CA VAL A 206 -1.93 -11.97 -4.17
C VAL A 206 -1.39 -12.96 -3.16
N ALA A 207 -2.22 -13.88 -2.70
CA ALA A 207 -1.85 -14.90 -1.72
C ALA A 207 -0.77 -15.87 -2.23
N SER A 208 -0.72 -16.12 -3.55
CA SER A 208 0.23 -17.06 -4.17
C SER A 208 1.61 -16.44 -4.44
N LEU A 209 1.70 -15.12 -4.64
CA LEU A 209 2.93 -14.43 -5.04
C LEU A 209 4.15 -14.73 -4.15
N PRO A 210 4.06 -14.69 -2.80
CA PRO A 210 5.22 -14.96 -1.95
C PRO A 210 5.80 -16.36 -2.17
N SER A 211 4.94 -17.36 -2.35
CA SER A 211 5.39 -18.74 -2.57
C SER A 211 6.03 -18.95 -3.95
N VAL A 212 5.48 -18.30 -4.99
CA VAL A 212 6.04 -18.31 -6.34
C VAL A 212 7.40 -17.63 -6.35
N MET A 213 7.53 -16.44 -5.77
CA MET A 213 8.79 -15.72 -5.68
C MET A 213 9.85 -16.50 -4.89
N LYS A 214 9.47 -17.13 -3.77
CA LYS A 214 10.37 -17.97 -2.98
C LYS A 214 10.88 -19.18 -3.77
N LYS A 215 10.02 -19.80 -4.57
CA LYS A 215 10.43 -20.90 -5.46
C LYS A 215 11.45 -20.43 -6.48
N LEU A 216 11.26 -19.29 -7.11
CA LEU A 216 12.20 -18.70 -8.07
C LEU A 216 13.52 -18.30 -7.41
N GLN A 217 13.50 -17.69 -6.23
CA GLN A 217 14.72 -17.40 -5.44
C GLN A 217 15.56 -18.66 -5.21
N ASN A 218 14.92 -19.79 -4.89
CA ASN A 218 15.62 -21.06 -4.69
C ASN A 218 16.23 -21.65 -5.98
N GLN A 219 15.68 -21.30 -7.14
CA GLN A 219 16.21 -21.68 -8.46
C GLN A 219 17.38 -20.78 -8.87
N CYS A 220 17.34 -19.50 -8.51
CA CYS A 220 18.40 -18.52 -8.81
C CYS A 220 19.58 -18.69 -7.83
N LYS A 221 20.52 -19.59 -8.20
CA LYS A 221 21.78 -19.76 -7.47
C LYS A 221 22.87 -18.98 -8.19
N PHE A 222 23.70 -18.26 -7.42
CA PHE A 222 24.73 -17.39 -7.96
C PHE A 222 26.15 -17.87 -7.62
N THR A 223 27.06 -17.75 -8.60
CA THR A 223 28.49 -17.72 -8.36
C THR A 223 28.93 -16.26 -8.28
N VAL A 224 29.76 -15.91 -7.30
CA VAL A 224 30.29 -14.55 -7.15
C VAL A 224 31.78 -14.57 -7.44
N THR A 225 32.19 -13.84 -8.49
CA THR A 225 33.58 -13.70 -8.91
C THR A 225 33.97 -12.24 -8.84
N VAL A 226 35.02 -11.92 -8.07
CA VAL A 226 35.52 -10.55 -7.92
C VAL A 226 36.99 -10.51 -8.30
N THR A 227 37.32 -9.72 -9.33
CA THR A 227 38.69 -9.43 -9.72
C THR A 227 39.18 -8.18 -8.95
N GLY A 228 40.40 -8.25 -8.42
CA GLY A 228 40.99 -7.15 -7.67
C GLY A 228 40.51 -7.05 -6.22
N ASP A 229 39.85 -8.05 -5.68
CA ASP A 229 39.42 -8.13 -4.28
C ASP A 229 40.62 -8.20 -3.32
N TYR A 230 40.42 -7.73 -2.12
CA TYR A 230 41.39 -7.80 -1.05
C TYR A 230 40.80 -8.54 0.15
N ASN A 231 41.41 -9.68 0.48
CA ASN A 231 40.96 -10.56 1.57
C ASN A 231 39.46 -10.96 1.49
N ASP A 232 38.94 -11.13 0.30
CA ASP A 232 37.56 -11.49 0.01
C ASP A 232 36.51 -10.52 0.61
N ILE A 233 36.87 -9.25 0.84
CA ILE A 233 35.97 -8.27 1.48
C ILE A 233 34.75 -8.03 0.59
N VAL A 234 34.98 -7.73 -0.70
CA VAL A 234 33.92 -7.39 -1.65
C VAL A 234 33.10 -8.64 -2.00
N SER A 235 33.73 -9.77 -2.28
CA SER A 235 33.00 -11.01 -2.63
C SER A 235 32.12 -11.53 -1.51
N ARG A 236 32.60 -11.47 -0.25
CA ARG A 236 31.77 -11.81 0.93
C ARG A 236 30.62 -10.85 1.11
N LYS A 237 30.84 -9.54 0.89
CA LYS A 237 29.76 -8.54 1.02
C LYS A 237 28.68 -8.76 -0.04
N ILE A 238 29.05 -8.94 -1.32
CA ILE A 238 28.10 -9.23 -2.40
C ILE A 238 27.30 -10.51 -2.07
N SER A 239 28.01 -11.59 -1.66
CA SER A 239 27.34 -12.84 -1.27
C SER A 239 26.34 -12.66 -0.12
N SER A 240 26.71 -11.86 0.90
CA SER A 240 25.82 -11.53 2.02
C SER A 240 24.58 -10.77 1.55
N LEU A 241 24.75 -9.78 0.66
CA LEU A 241 23.64 -8.99 0.13
C LEU A 241 22.68 -9.84 -0.73
N LEU A 242 23.22 -10.77 -1.56
CA LEU A 242 22.38 -11.71 -2.31
C LEU A 242 21.59 -12.63 -1.38
N ASN A 243 22.24 -13.15 -0.31
CA ASN A 243 21.57 -13.98 0.67
C ASN A 243 20.45 -13.20 1.43
N ASN A 244 20.66 -11.91 1.70
CA ASN A 244 19.63 -11.06 2.29
C ASN A 244 18.42 -10.85 1.36
N LEU A 245 18.67 -10.85 0.04
CA LEU A 245 17.61 -10.86 -0.97
C LEU A 245 16.94 -12.23 -1.14
N GLY A 246 17.41 -13.26 -0.42
CA GLY A 246 16.88 -14.62 -0.44
C GLY A 246 17.45 -15.52 -1.55
N PHE A 247 18.47 -15.06 -2.30
CA PHE A 247 19.19 -15.86 -3.28
C PHE A 247 20.30 -16.69 -2.62
N ALA A 248 20.54 -17.88 -3.14
CA ALA A 248 21.64 -18.71 -2.68
C ALA A 248 22.93 -18.41 -3.46
N THR A 249 24.07 -18.36 -2.74
CA THR A 249 25.39 -18.26 -3.37
C THR A 249 26.16 -19.57 -3.20
N GLN A 250 26.95 -19.94 -4.21
CA GLN A 250 27.77 -21.14 -4.18
C GLN A 250 29.13 -20.93 -4.85
N LYS A 251 30.13 -21.74 -4.48
CA LYS A 251 31.50 -21.67 -5.04
C LYS A 251 31.67 -22.44 -6.38
N SER A 252 30.82 -23.42 -6.64
CA SER A 252 30.80 -24.17 -7.91
C SER A 252 29.98 -23.39 -8.94
N ALA A 253 30.12 -23.81 -10.22
CA ALA A 253 29.34 -23.20 -11.30
C ALA A 253 27.86 -23.21 -10.99
N ALA A 254 27.22 -22.07 -11.19
CA ALA A 254 25.81 -21.81 -10.96
C ALA A 254 25.13 -21.32 -12.26
N PRO A 255 23.80 -21.41 -12.37
CA PRO A 255 23.07 -20.88 -13.54
C PRO A 255 23.25 -19.37 -13.72
N TYR A 256 23.47 -18.66 -12.62
CA TYR A 256 23.65 -17.20 -12.59
C TYR A 256 25.00 -16.83 -11.99
N GLU A 257 25.54 -15.71 -12.43
CA GLU A 257 26.80 -15.18 -11.92
C GLU A 257 26.70 -13.70 -11.56
N VAL A 258 27.53 -13.32 -10.60
CA VAL A 258 27.90 -11.93 -10.35
C VAL A 258 29.38 -11.82 -10.64
N VAL A 259 29.71 -11.04 -11.67
CA VAL A 259 31.09 -10.70 -12.03
C VAL A 259 31.34 -9.26 -11.60
N SER A 260 32.38 -9.05 -10.80
CA SER A 260 32.74 -7.73 -10.33
C SER A 260 34.23 -7.47 -10.56
N VAL A 261 34.56 -6.23 -10.91
CA VAL A 261 35.92 -5.72 -11.02
C VAL A 261 36.10 -4.58 -10.04
N VAL A 262 37.04 -4.72 -9.14
CA VAL A 262 37.46 -3.67 -8.21
C VAL A 262 38.71 -3.00 -8.77
N THR A 263 38.64 -1.68 -8.97
CA THR A 263 39.74 -0.84 -9.42
C THR A 263 40.28 -0.06 -8.24
N ILE A 264 41.61 -0.13 -8.06
CA ILE A 264 42.35 0.60 -7.02
C ILE A 264 43.49 1.35 -7.69
N ASP A 265 43.25 2.60 -8.03
CA ASP A 265 44.30 3.49 -8.55
C ASP A 265 45.01 4.14 -7.38
N MET A 266 46.29 3.76 -7.18
CA MET A 266 47.09 4.26 -6.08
C MET A 266 48.17 5.20 -6.60
N SER A 267 48.21 6.41 -6.03
CA SER A 267 49.29 7.37 -6.23
C SER A 267 50.06 7.56 -4.94
N LYS A 268 51.39 7.82 -5.08
CA LYS A 268 52.30 8.13 -3.99
C LYS A 268 52.75 9.58 -4.13
N SER A 269 52.75 10.31 -3.02
CA SER A 269 53.29 11.68 -2.95
C SER A 269 54.21 11.80 -1.75
N ASP A 270 55.42 12.23 -2.00
CA ASP A 270 56.43 12.52 -0.96
C ASP A 270 56.42 14.01 -0.63
N SER A 271 56.42 14.36 0.66
CA SER A 271 56.47 15.73 1.17
C SER A 271 57.41 15.81 2.35
N GLU A 272 57.68 17.02 2.84
CA GLU A 272 58.49 17.27 4.07
C GLU A 272 57.89 16.62 5.31
N PHE A 273 56.57 16.33 5.29
CA PHE A 273 55.84 15.67 6.39
C PHE A 273 55.74 14.14 6.23
N GLY A 274 56.39 13.57 5.21
CA GLY A 274 56.41 12.13 4.94
C GLY A 274 55.71 11.74 3.65
N THR A 275 55.67 10.41 3.40
CA THR A 275 55.07 9.82 2.23
C THR A 275 53.56 9.62 2.47
N THR A 276 52.74 10.06 1.52
CA THR A 276 51.28 9.81 1.53
C THR A 276 50.89 8.92 0.34
N TYR A 277 49.95 8.01 0.59
CA TYR A 277 49.36 7.13 -0.41
C TYR A 277 47.89 7.51 -0.59
N THR A 278 47.51 7.85 -1.82
CA THR A 278 46.14 8.21 -2.17
C THR A 278 45.58 7.13 -3.10
N ILE A 279 44.42 6.58 -2.75
CA ILE A 279 43.71 5.56 -3.51
C ILE A 279 42.37 6.10 -3.97
N TYR A 280 41.99 5.85 -5.22
CA TYR A 280 40.68 6.11 -5.81
C TYR A 280 39.98 4.74 -6.04
N PRO A 281 39.14 4.31 -5.11
CA PRO A 281 38.48 3.01 -5.25
C PRO A 281 37.29 3.10 -6.20
N GLY A 282 37.20 2.13 -7.10
CA GLY A 282 36.08 1.93 -8.02
C GLY A 282 35.59 0.49 -7.99
N ILE A 283 34.34 0.29 -8.35
CA ILE A 283 33.75 -1.03 -8.51
C ILE A 283 32.78 -1.03 -9.69
N GLU A 284 32.90 -2.05 -10.52
CA GLU A 284 31.92 -2.39 -11.54
C GLU A 284 31.41 -3.81 -11.28
N LEU A 285 30.13 -4.02 -11.45
CA LEU A 285 29.48 -5.30 -11.21
C LEU A 285 28.42 -5.56 -12.28
N THR A 286 28.36 -6.78 -12.76
CA THR A 286 27.28 -7.29 -13.59
C THR A 286 26.66 -8.53 -12.95
N MET A 287 25.37 -8.71 -13.12
CA MET A 287 24.61 -9.85 -12.58
C MET A 287 23.65 -10.37 -13.65
N GLY A 288 23.59 -11.68 -13.83
CA GLY A 288 22.70 -12.34 -14.79
C GLY A 288 23.02 -13.80 -14.99
N ALA A 289 22.41 -14.38 -16.03
CA ALA A 289 22.81 -15.71 -16.50
C ALA A 289 24.22 -15.64 -17.10
N VAL A 290 24.93 -16.78 -17.15
CA VAL A 290 26.20 -16.87 -17.84
C VAL A 290 26.00 -16.43 -19.29
N ASP A 291 26.81 -15.49 -19.76
CA ASP A 291 26.71 -14.86 -21.09
C ASP A 291 25.54 -13.84 -21.29
N ASN A 292 24.71 -13.60 -20.29
CA ASN A 292 23.60 -12.62 -20.38
C ASN A 292 23.44 -11.82 -19.08
N ALA A 293 24.17 -10.71 -18.97
CA ALA A 293 24.03 -9.79 -17.84
C ALA A 293 22.72 -9.02 -17.96
N VAL A 294 21.90 -9.08 -16.92
CA VAL A 294 20.60 -8.38 -16.85
C VAL A 294 20.65 -7.13 -16.00
N PHE A 295 21.59 -7.05 -15.04
CA PHE A 295 21.79 -5.90 -14.17
C PHE A 295 23.25 -5.46 -14.15
N SER A 296 23.47 -4.16 -14.12
CA SER A 296 24.81 -3.57 -14.02
C SER A 296 24.83 -2.48 -12.94
N TYR A 297 25.92 -2.45 -12.20
CA TYR A 297 26.17 -1.49 -11.14
C TYR A 297 27.62 -0.96 -11.26
N SER A 298 27.82 0.35 -11.16
CA SER A 298 29.15 0.97 -11.23
C SER A 298 29.23 2.15 -10.29
N LYS A 299 30.31 2.21 -9.50
CA LYS A 299 30.60 3.31 -8.58
C LYS A 299 32.07 3.65 -8.55
N ASN A 300 32.37 4.95 -8.62
CA ASN A 300 33.67 5.53 -8.33
C ASN A 300 33.58 6.32 -7.03
N LEU A 301 34.36 5.94 -6.02
CA LEU A 301 34.27 6.53 -4.69
C LEU A 301 35.29 7.65 -4.51
N LYS A 302 35.00 8.55 -3.57
CA LYS A 302 35.93 9.61 -3.16
C LYS A 302 37.24 8.99 -2.66
N LYS A 303 38.37 9.61 -2.97
CA LYS A 303 39.70 9.19 -2.58
C LYS A 303 39.85 8.90 -1.08
N VAL A 304 40.75 7.98 -0.79
CA VAL A 304 41.25 7.66 0.54
C VAL A 304 42.73 7.99 0.59
N THR A 305 43.22 8.68 1.63
CA THR A 305 44.60 9.05 1.79
C THR A 305 45.13 8.59 3.15
N ASN A 306 46.30 7.94 3.19
CA ASN A 306 46.95 7.50 4.42
C ASN A 306 48.48 7.56 4.27
N PHE A 307 49.22 7.61 5.38
CA PHE A 307 50.69 7.54 5.40
C PHE A 307 51.20 6.09 5.18
N SER A 308 50.38 5.11 5.26
CA SER A 308 50.70 3.71 4.98
C SER A 308 49.86 3.20 3.79
N SER A 309 50.53 2.60 2.80
CA SER A 309 49.86 2.03 1.63
C SER A 309 48.89 0.93 2.01
N GLU A 310 49.24 0.09 3.00
CA GLU A 310 48.39 -0.99 3.47
C GLU A 310 47.14 -0.48 4.18
N LYS A 311 47.28 0.53 5.05
CA LYS A 311 46.14 1.19 5.71
C LYS A 311 45.26 1.93 4.70
N ALA A 312 45.85 2.56 3.67
CA ALA A 312 45.07 3.17 2.60
C ALA A 312 44.25 2.14 1.83
N LYS A 313 44.79 0.95 1.52
CA LYS A 313 44.04 -0.17 0.90
C LYS A 313 42.90 -0.64 1.77
N ILE A 314 43.15 -0.98 3.04
CA ILE A 314 42.14 -1.42 3.98
C ILE A 314 40.99 -0.42 4.04
N GLN A 315 41.27 0.86 4.17
CA GLN A 315 40.25 1.92 4.21
C GLN A 315 39.50 2.04 2.90
N ALA A 316 40.13 1.84 1.75
CA ALA A 316 39.47 1.84 0.43
C ALA A 316 38.46 0.68 0.31
N PHE A 317 38.83 -0.52 0.73
CA PHE A 317 37.93 -1.69 0.71
C PHE A 317 36.79 -1.57 1.72
N GLN A 318 37.04 -1.06 2.93
CA GLN A 318 35.97 -0.75 3.89
C GLN A 318 34.97 0.27 3.36
N LYS A 319 35.45 1.22 2.54
CA LYS A 319 34.58 2.19 1.90
C LYS A 319 33.73 1.57 0.79
N LEU A 320 34.32 0.66 -0.03
CA LEU A 320 33.58 -0.11 -1.01
C LEU A 320 32.52 -0.99 -0.35
N GLU A 321 32.86 -1.67 0.75
CA GLU A 321 31.92 -2.49 1.51
C GLU A 321 30.71 -1.68 1.99
N LYS A 322 30.93 -0.51 2.56
CA LYS A 322 29.85 0.39 3.00
C LYS A 322 28.99 0.91 1.85
N GLU A 323 29.61 1.22 0.71
CA GLU A 323 28.87 1.66 -0.48
C GLU A 323 27.97 0.55 -1.00
N LEU A 324 28.50 -0.67 -1.13
CA LEU A 324 27.69 -1.83 -1.54
C LEU A 324 26.52 -2.07 -0.59
N GLU A 325 26.75 -1.95 0.72
CA GLU A 325 25.71 -2.12 1.73
C GLU A 325 24.58 -1.09 1.59
N SER A 326 24.95 0.15 1.30
CA SER A 326 23.99 1.26 1.24
C SER A 326 23.24 1.37 -0.09
N THR A 327 23.82 0.88 -1.20
CA THR A 327 23.28 1.21 -2.52
C THR A 327 22.96 -0.01 -3.41
N LEU A 328 23.69 -1.13 -3.30
CA LEU A 328 23.52 -2.25 -4.24
C LEU A 328 22.10 -2.84 -4.23
N ILE A 329 21.56 -3.10 -3.04
CA ILE A 329 20.20 -3.66 -2.91
C ILE A 329 19.15 -2.68 -3.44
N SER A 330 19.26 -1.40 -3.09
CA SER A 330 18.30 -0.39 -3.53
C SER A 330 18.33 -0.19 -5.05
N GLU A 331 19.53 -0.18 -5.66
CA GLU A 331 19.65 -0.06 -7.11
C GLU A 331 19.17 -1.33 -7.86
N PHE A 332 19.44 -2.52 -7.30
CA PHE A 332 18.90 -3.75 -7.86
C PHE A 332 17.37 -3.81 -7.76
N THR A 333 16.82 -3.39 -6.62
CA THR A 333 15.37 -3.34 -6.43
C THR A 333 14.74 -2.34 -7.39
N ALA A 334 15.27 -1.12 -7.49
CA ALA A 334 14.77 -0.12 -8.43
C ALA A 334 14.85 -0.59 -9.91
N PHE A 335 15.91 -1.34 -10.26
CA PHE A 335 16.01 -1.96 -11.57
C PHE A 335 14.92 -3.01 -11.79
N ALA A 336 14.70 -3.91 -10.82
CA ALA A 336 13.65 -4.92 -10.90
C ALA A 336 12.25 -4.30 -11.00
N ASP A 337 12.01 -3.18 -10.30
CA ASP A 337 10.75 -2.44 -10.33
C ASP A 337 10.50 -1.72 -11.67
N SER A 338 11.56 -1.50 -12.47
CA SER A 338 11.49 -0.86 -13.80
C SER A 338 11.22 -1.83 -14.95
N LYS A 339 11.27 -3.14 -14.71
CA LYS A 339 11.02 -4.21 -15.69
C LYS A 339 9.55 -4.59 -15.75
#